data_4b5d7a8e9292c94be26855781df3cc64
#
_entry.id   4b5d7a8e9292c94be26855781df3cc64
#
_cell.length_a   1.000
_cell.length_b   1.000
_cell.length_c   1.000
_cell.angle_alpha   90.00
_cell.angle_beta   90.00
_cell.angle_gamma   90.00
#
_symmetry.space_group_name_H-M   'P 1'
#
loop_
_entity.id
_entity.type
_entity.pdbx_description
1 polymer ?
#
loop_
_entity_poly.entity_id
_entity_poly.type
_entity_poly.pdbx_seq_one_letter_code
_entity_poly.pdbx_strand_id
1 'polypeptide(L)'
;MIAYRLMKGDTDKMNPNNMLFRDHGPEPFVINIEEATRQNNTFRTALWTGSHLQLTLMSIGVNEDIGLEMHPDVDQFLRVEQGQGLIQMGARKGAMTFQRRVSDGDAIIIPARTWHNLTNTGNVPLKLYSI
;
A
#
# COMPACT_ATOMS: atom_id res chain seq x y z
N MET A 1 -4.43 20.73 4.46
CA MET A 1 -4.34 20.63 4.60
C MET A 1 -4.39 20.35 4.63
N ILE A 2 -4.63 19.85 4.85
CA ILE A 2 -4.73 19.44 5.03
C ILE A 2 -4.68 18.89 5.21
N ALA A 3 -4.62 18.96 5.62
CA ALA A 3 -4.61 18.47 6.05
C ALA A 3 -5.24 17.70 6.18
N TYR A 4 -5.40 17.08 6.16
CA TYR A 4 -6.25 16.55 5.94
C TYR A 4 -6.93 15.99 6.93
N ARG A 5 -7.42 16.14 7.59
CA ARG A 5 -8.22 15.86 8.17
C ARG A 5 -8.76 16.71 8.73
N LEU A 6 -8.73 17.20 8.22
CA LEU A 6 -9.10 17.83 8.00
C LEU A 6 -9.74 18.19 8.50
N MET A 7 -10.10 18.66 8.93
CA MET A 7 -10.62 19.19 9.22
C MET A 7 -11.73 19.08 9.34
N LYS A 8 -12.95 19.01 9.97
CA LYS A 8 -13.79 18.98 9.75
C LYS A 8 -14.57 19.30 9.53
N GLY A 9 -15.06 19.37 10.70
CA GLY A 9 -16.09 19.43 9.77
C GLY A 9 -15.65 19.39 8.45
N ASP A 10 -14.81 18.80 8.35
CA ASP A 10 -14.07 18.74 7.20
C ASP A 10 -14.16 17.50 6.43
N THR A 11 -15.22 16.70 6.57
CA THR A 11 -15.31 15.46 5.85
C THR A 11 -15.39 15.66 4.37
N ASP A 12 -16.06 16.71 3.92
CA ASP A 12 -16.06 17.00 2.51
C ASP A 12 -14.72 17.51 2.03
N LYS A 13 -13.90 18.02 2.93
CA LYS A 13 -12.55 18.37 2.58
C LYS A 13 -11.72 17.14 2.29
N MET A 14 -12.15 16.02 2.79
CA MET A 14 -11.49 14.76 2.55
C MET A 14 -12.08 14.04 1.36
N ASN A 15 -12.62 14.81 0.42
CA ASN A 15 -13.15 14.21 -0.81
C ASN A 15 -12.06 13.38 -1.47
N PRO A 16 -12.22 12.06 -1.47
CA PRO A 16 -11.15 11.19 -1.97
C PRO A 16 -10.83 11.42 -3.43
N ASN A 17 -11.78 11.93 -4.19
CA ASN A 17 -11.58 12.12 -5.61
C ASN A 17 -10.77 13.36 -5.94
N ASN A 18 -10.68 14.31 -5.00
CA ASN A 18 -10.06 15.60 -5.28
C ASN A 18 -8.85 15.88 -4.42
N MET A 19 -8.91 15.51 -3.15
CA MET A 19 -7.92 15.95 -2.19
C MET A 19 -7.07 14.81 -1.67
N LEU A 20 -7.70 13.70 -1.34
CA LEU A 20 -7.07 12.64 -0.61
C LEU A 20 -6.02 11.91 -1.45
N PHE A 21 -6.35 11.61 -2.69
CA PHE A 21 -5.53 10.73 -3.51
C PHE A 21 -4.59 11.50 -4.41
N ARG A 22 -3.78 12.35 -3.80
CA ARG A 22 -2.66 13.00 -4.45
C ARG A 22 -1.49 12.98 -3.49
N ASP A 23 -0.31 13.27 -3.98
CA ASP A 23 0.90 13.28 -3.15
C ASP A 23 0.92 14.56 -2.33
N HIS A 24 0.91 14.42 -1.01
CA HIS A 24 0.94 15.54 -0.07
C HIS A 24 2.34 15.84 0.44
N GLY A 25 3.35 15.10 0.01
CA GLY A 25 4.71 15.36 0.40
C GLY A 25 5.27 16.61 -0.26
N PRO A 26 6.31 17.17 0.27
CA PRO A 26 7.02 16.79 1.50
C PRO A 26 6.47 17.46 2.76
N GLU A 27 5.28 18.03 2.72
CA GLU A 27 4.73 18.80 3.82
C GLU A 27 4.31 17.89 4.97
N PRO A 28 4.33 18.40 6.21
CA PRO A 28 3.77 17.62 7.32
C PRO A 28 2.33 17.21 7.04
N PHE A 29 1.96 15.98 7.43
CA PHE A 29 0.70 15.41 6.98
C PHE A 29 0.20 14.40 8.00
N VAL A 30 -1.10 14.43 8.26
CA VAL A 30 -1.78 13.46 9.14
C VAL A 30 -3.04 12.99 8.43
N ILE A 31 -3.27 11.69 8.45
CA ILE A 31 -4.43 11.10 7.78
C ILE A 31 -4.82 9.82 8.51
N ASN A 32 -6.09 9.46 8.45
CA ASN A 32 -6.51 8.13 8.85
C ASN A 32 -6.12 7.17 7.74
N ILE A 33 -5.05 6.43 7.97
CA ILE A 33 -4.45 5.62 6.91
C ILE A 33 -5.32 4.41 6.54
N GLU A 34 -6.02 3.83 7.51
CA GLU A 34 -6.91 2.73 7.21
C GLU A 34 -8.03 3.19 6.29
N GLU A 35 -8.64 4.32 6.61
CA GLU A 35 -9.73 4.85 5.81
C GLU A 35 -9.26 5.21 4.41
N ALA A 36 -8.12 5.89 4.31
CA ALA A 36 -7.57 6.25 3.01
C ALA A 36 -7.30 5.00 2.17
N THR A 37 -6.72 3.97 2.78
CA THR A 37 -6.39 2.74 2.08
C THR A 37 -7.65 2.05 1.59
N ARG A 38 -8.69 1.96 2.43
CA ARG A 38 -9.93 1.29 2.05
C ARG A 38 -10.68 2.05 0.96
N GLN A 39 -10.54 3.36 0.90
CA GLN A 39 -11.22 4.17 -0.11
C GLN A 39 -10.45 4.23 -1.43
N ASN A 40 -9.18 3.85 -1.43
CA ASN A 40 -8.39 3.92 -2.65
C ASN A 40 -8.81 2.85 -3.64
N ASN A 41 -9.08 3.25 -4.88
CA ASN A 41 -9.47 2.32 -5.94
C ASN A 41 -8.46 2.28 -7.08
N THR A 42 -7.33 2.94 -6.95
CA THR A 42 -6.30 2.92 -7.99
C THR A 42 -5.30 1.81 -7.68
N PHE A 43 -4.71 1.27 -8.72
CA PHE A 43 -3.68 0.25 -8.55
C PHE A 43 -2.54 0.78 -7.68
N ARG A 44 -2.10 2.01 -7.90
CA ARG A 44 -1.01 2.61 -7.14
C ARG A 44 -1.16 4.12 -7.12
N THR A 45 -1.14 4.70 -5.91
CA THR A 45 -1.20 6.14 -5.73
C THR A 45 -0.21 6.53 -4.64
N ALA A 46 0.77 7.37 -4.99
CA ALA A 46 1.67 7.93 -3.99
C ALA A 46 0.88 8.96 -3.19
N LEU A 47 0.79 8.76 -1.89
CA LEU A 47 0.06 9.65 -1.00
C LEU A 47 0.97 10.67 -0.34
N TRP A 48 2.21 10.30 -0.09
CA TRP A 48 3.19 11.21 0.51
C TRP A 48 4.60 10.80 0.12
N THR A 49 5.38 11.76 -0.37
CA THR A 49 6.76 11.51 -0.78
C THR A 49 7.66 12.54 -0.13
N GLY A 50 8.64 12.07 0.63
CA GLY A 50 9.65 12.91 1.25
C GLY A 50 11.04 12.49 0.84
N SER A 51 12.03 12.95 1.59
CA SER A 51 13.43 12.68 1.28
C SER A 51 13.82 11.23 1.54
N HIS A 52 13.15 10.57 2.50
CA HIS A 52 13.56 9.25 2.95
C HIS A 52 12.42 8.25 3.02
N LEU A 53 11.22 8.66 2.69
CA LEU A 53 10.03 7.85 2.89
C LEU A 53 9.02 8.15 1.78
N GLN A 54 8.39 7.11 1.29
CA GLN A 54 7.23 7.28 0.41
C GLN A 54 6.10 6.38 0.89
N LEU A 55 4.93 6.97 1.06
CA LEU A 55 3.72 6.25 1.43
C LEU A 55 2.86 6.11 0.18
N THR A 56 2.54 4.86 -0.17
CA THR A 56 1.80 4.55 -1.39
C THR A 56 0.59 3.69 -1.05
N LEU A 57 -0.55 4.02 -1.62
CA LEU A 57 -1.76 3.21 -1.52
C LEU A 57 -1.88 2.32 -2.74
N MET A 58 -2.40 1.10 -2.54
CA MET A 58 -2.60 0.15 -3.63
C MET A 58 -3.94 -0.55 -3.50
N SER A 59 -4.57 -0.80 -4.63
CA SER A 59 -5.74 -1.65 -4.73
C SER A 59 -5.51 -2.65 -5.85
N ILE A 60 -5.49 -3.93 -5.50
CA ILE A 60 -5.18 -5.01 -6.43
C ILE A 60 -6.46 -5.76 -6.71
N GLY A 61 -6.85 -5.83 -7.98
CA GLY A 61 -8.09 -6.49 -8.38
C GLY A 61 -8.03 -8.00 -8.14
N VAL A 62 -9.21 -8.61 -8.16
CA VAL A 62 -9.33 -10.06 -7.97
C VAL A 62 -8.53 -10.77 -9.05
N ASN A 63 -7.76 -11.76 -8.66
CA ASN A 63 -6.87 -12.55 -9.53
C ASN A 63 -5.68 -11.77 -10.11
N GLU A 64 -5.48 -10.54 -9.68
CA GLU A 64 -4.33 -9.74 -10.10
C GLU A 64 -3.23 -9.79 -9.06
N ASP A 65 -2.05 -9.29 -9.44
CA ASP A 65 -0.89 -9.23 -8.54
C ASP A 65 -0.12 -7.93 -8.80
N ILE A 66 0.85 -7.64 -7.92
CA ILE A 66 1.63 -6.41 -8.05
C ILE A 66 2.75 -6.52 -9.08
N GLY A 67 3.03 -7.73 -9.58
CA GLY A 67 4.18 -7.98 -10.41
C GLY A 67 5.41 -8.33 -9.58
N LEU A 68 6.29 -9.12 -10.16
CA LEU A 68 7.50 -9.56 -9.48
C LEU A 68 8.48 -8.38 -9.39
N GLU A 69 8.87 -8.02 -8.17
CA GLU A 69 9.71 -6.86 -7.91
C GLU A 69 10.85 -7.18 -6.96
N MET A 70 11.87 -6.35 -6.97
CA MET A 70 12.96 -6.41 -6.01
C MET A 70 13.53 -4.99 -5.87
N HIS A 71 13.73 -4.56 -4.61
CA HIS A 71 14.31 -3.25 -4.31
C HIS A 71 15.68 -3.47 -3.66
N PRO A 72 16.76 -3.05 -4.31
CA PRO A 72 18.10 -3.42 -3.82
C PRO A 72 18.54 -2.65 -2.59
N ASP A 73 18.02 -1.44 -2.37
CA ASP A 73 18.60 -0.53 -1.39
C ASP A 73 17.70 -0.18 -0.22
N VAL A 74 16.47 -0.69 -0.20
CA VAL A 74 15.52 -0.33 0.86
C VAL A 74 14.76 -1.57 1.32
N ASP A 75 14.41 -1.56 2.59
CA ASP A 75 13.41 -2.48 3.12
C ASP A 75 12.04 -1.89 2.86
N GLN A 76 11.03 -2.73 2.78
CA GLN A 76 9.67 -2.28 2.49
C GLN A 76 8.70 -2.84 3.51
N PHE A 77 7.75 -2.01 3.92
CA PHE A 77 6.68 -2.38 4.82
C PHE A 77 5.36 -2.27 4.10
N LEU A 78 4.56 -3.34 4.11
CA LEU A 78 3.20 -3.33 3.58
C LEU A 78 2.22 -3.64 4.70
N ARG A 79 1.08 -2.98 4.70
CA ARG A 79 0.00 -3.32 5.62
C ARG A 79 -1.28 -3.54 4.83
N VAL A 80 -1.87 -4.72 4.99
CA VAL A 80 -3.15 -5.05 4.35
C VAL A 80 -4.28 -4.50 5.20
N GLU A 81 -5.16 -3.73 4.58
CA GLU A 81 -6.33 -3.18 5.25
C GLU A 81 -7.64 -3.82 4.78
N GLN A 82 -7.63 -4.50 3.66
CA GLN A 82 -8.82 -5.18 3.16
C GLN A 82 -8.41 -6.32 2.24
N GLY A 83 -9.06 -7.46 2.38
CA GLY A 83 -8.95 -8.55 1.42
C GLY A 83 -7.97 -9.61 1.84
N GLN A 84 -7.67 -10.52 0.92
CA GLN A 84 -6.82 -11.67 1.14
C GLN A 84 -5.83 -11.82 0.00
N GLY A 85 -4.63 -12.28 0.34
CA GLY A 85 -3.60 -12.45 -0.67
C GLY A 85 -2.60 -13.52 -0.33
N LEU A 86 -1.68 -13.73 -1.25
CA LEU A 86 -0.53 -14.61 -1.06
C LEU A 86 0.71 -13.79 -1.35
N ILE A 87 1.59 -13.69 -0.34
CA ILE A 87 2.89 -13.07 -0.52
C ILE A 87 3.92 -14.16 -0.78
N GLN A 88 4.74 -13.95 -1.80
CA GLN A 88 5.83 -14.86 -2.16
C GLN A 88 7.11 -14.07 -2.18
N MET A 89 8.14 -14.58 -1.52
CA MET A 89 9.43 -13.90 -1.42
C MET A 89 10.57 -14.89 -1.54
N GLY A 90 11.71 -14.41 -2.04
CA GLY A 90 12.90 -15.22 -2.15
C GLY A 90 14.11 -14.43 -2.59
N ALA A 91 15.28 -15.05 -2.47
CA ALA A 91 16.55 -14.42 -2.84
C ALA A 91 16.72 -14.31 -4.35
N ARG A 92 16.00 -15.13 -5.13
CA ARG A 92 16.09 -15.17 -6.59
C ARG A 92 14.70 -15.40 -7.16
N LYS A 93 14.51 -14.96 -8.39
CA LYS A 93 13.21 -15.10 -9.08
C LYS A 93 12.71 -16.54 -9.09
N GLY A 94 13.60 -17.50 -9.30
CA GLY A 94 13.21 -18.90 -9.39
C GLY A 94 13.18 -19.61 -8.05
N ALA A 95 13.39 -18.92 -6.96
CA ALA A 95 13.47 -19.51 -5.63
C ALA A 95 12.66 -18.71 -4.63
N MET A 96 11.37 -18.62 -4.87
CA MET A 96 10.41 -17.89 -4.01
C MET A 96 9.95 -18.82 -2.89
N THR A 97 10.87 -19.10 -1.99
CA THR A 97 10.67 -20.15 -0.99
C THR A 97 9.86 -19.72 0.22
N PHE A 98 9.72 -18.42 0.43
CA PHE A 98 8.91 -17.90 1.52
C PHE A 98 7.52 -17.57 0.96
N GLN A 99 6.49 -18.23 1.48
CA GLN A 99 5.13 -17.99 1.03
C GLN A 99 4.20 -17.96 2.22
N ARG A 100 3.33 -16.97 2.28
CA ARG A 100 2.35 -16.83 3.37
C ARG A 100 1.05 -16.25 2.84
N ARG A 101 -0.06 -16.74 3.38
CA ARG A 101 -1.36 -16.10 3.18
C ARG A 101 -1.43 -14.88 4.07
N VAL A 102 -2.02 -13.81 3.54
CA VAL A 102 -2.19 -12.56 4.28
C VAL A 102 -3.63 -12.09 4.16
N SER A 103 -4.08 -11.34 5.16
CA SER A 103 -5.40 -10.75 5.17
C SER A 103 -5.36 -9.44 5.94
N ASP A 104 -6.52 -8.79 6.05
CA ASP A 104 -6.59 -7.48 6.71
C ASP A 104 -5.99 -7.53 8.11
N GLY A 105 -5.19 -6.51 8.40
CA GLY A 105 -4.46 -6.41 9.66
C GLY A 105 -3.05 -6.95 9.61
N ASP A 106 -2.68 -7.69 8.57
CA ASP A 106 -1.34 -8.27 8.48
C ASP A 106 -0.33 -7.24 7.96
N ALA A 107 0.86 -7.30 8.53
CA ALA A 107 2.01 -6.55 8.05
C ALA A 107 2.93 -7.48 7.29
N ILE A 108 3.49 -6.99 6.19
CA ILE A 108 4.46 -7.73 5.40
C ILE A 108 5.76 -6.92 5.40
N ILE A 109 6.84 -7.55 5.83
CA ILE A 109 8.16 -6.92 5.85
C ILE A 109 8.99 -7.57 4.77
N ILE A 110 9.49 -6.76 3.84
CA ILE A 110 10.26 -7.24 2.69
C ILE A 110 11.65 -6.65 2.80
N PRO A 111 12.64 -7.48 3.16
CA PRO A 111 14.01 -6.97 3.25
C PRO A 111 14.56 -6.55 1.89
N ALA A 112 15.51 -5.65 1.90
CA ALA A 112 16.21 -5.24 0.69
C ALA A 112 16.76 -6.47 -0.04
N ARG A 113 16.81 -6.39 -1.36
CA ARG A 113 17.32 -7.45 -2.25
C ARG A 113 16.49 -8.73 -2.23
N THR A 114 15.24 -8.64 -1.79
CA THR A 114 14.34 -9.78 -1.75
C THR A 114 13.33 -9.66 -2.88
N TRP A 115 13.33 -10.64 -3.77
CA TRP A 115 12.30 -10.75 -4.79
C TRP A 115 10.96 -11.04 -4.17
N HIS A 116 9.92 -10.39 -4.62
CA HIS A 116 8.61 -10.58 -4.01
C HIS A 116 7.49 -10.31 -5.00
N ASN A 117 6.34 -10.93 -4.72
CA ASN A 117 5.10 -10.69 -5.43
C ASN A 117 3.94 -10.92 -4.46
N LEU A 118 2.93 -10.10 -4.58
CA LEU A 118 1.71 -10.23 -3.78
C LEU A 118 0.54 -10.39 -4.74
N THR A 119 -0.20 -11.48 -4.56
CA THR A 119 -1.33 -11.84 -5.42
C THR A 119 -2.62 -11.75 -4.63
N ASN A 120 -3.65 -11.17 -5.23
CA ASN A 120 -4.99 -11.18 -4.63
C ASN A 120 -5.60 -12.56 -4.83
N THR A 121 -5.81 -13.28 -3.73
CA THR A 121 -6.40 -14.61 -3.75
C THR A 121 -7.82 -14.62 -3.22
N GLY A 122 -8.38 -13.46 -2.89
CA GLY A 122 -9.73 -13.32 -2.38
C GLY A 122 -10.73 -13.00 -3.47
N ASN A 123 -11.90 -12.56 -3.05
CA ASN A 123 -13.00 -12.24 -3.97
C ASN A 123 -13.40 -10.77 -3.91
N VAL A 124 -12.60 -9.93 -3.27
CA VAL A 124 -12.77 -8.48 -3.25
C VAL A 124 -11.40 -7.84 -3.50
N PRO A 125 -11.35 -6.57 -3.84
CA PRO A 125 -10.04 -5.92 -4.04
C PRO A 125 -9.16 -6.05 -2.80
N LEU A 126 -7.90 -6.33 -3.02
CA LEU A 126 -6.89 -6.38 -1.96
C LEU A 126 -6.30 -4.98 -1.82
N LYS A 127 -6.54 -4.35 -0.67
CA LYS A 127 -6.16 -2.97 -0.45
C LYS A 127 -5.13 -2.89 0.66
N LEU A 128 -4.08 -2.15 0.37
CA LEU A 128 -2.92 -2.06 1.26
C LEU A 128 -2.22 -0.73 1.09
N TYR A 129 -1.37 -0.40 2.06
CA TYR A 129 -0.44 0.69 1.87
C TYR A 129 0.98 0.17 2.02
N SER A 130 1.91 0.90 1.42
CA SER A 130 3.32 0.55 1.38
C SER A 130 4.14 1.74 1.88
N ILE A 131 5.15 1.44 2.63
CA ILE A 131 6.12 2.44 3.09
C ILE A 131 7.52 1.97 2.74
#